data_9d6852e47a7e0ec21c3bbf1b5989d0c7
#
_entry.id   9d6852e47a7e0ec21c3bbf1b5989d0c7
#
_cell.length_a   1.000
_cell.length_b   1.000
_cell.length_c   1.000
_cell.angle_alpha   90.00
_cell.angle_beta   90.00
_cell.angle_gamma   90.00
#
_symmetry.space_group_name_H-M   'P 1'
#
loop_
_entity.id
_entity.type
_entity.pdbx_description
1 polymer ?
#
loop_
_entity_poly.entity_id
_entity_poly.type
_entity_poly.pdbx_seq_one_letter_code
_entity_poly.pdbx_strand_id
1 'polypeptide(L)' 'MNYEKVYHIAFNAATDAIRFIDAGDCAAACETLVKAQQETEEIYINTAEDCAE' A
#
# COMPACT_ATOMS: atom_id res chain seq x y z
N MET A 1 11.90 6.49 -8.59
CA MET A 1 10.98 5.86 -7.64
C MET A 1 11.30 4.37 -7.51
N ASN A 2 11.22 3.85 -6.31
CA ASN A 2 11.50 2.43 -6.07
C ASN A 2 10.24 1.61 -6.32
N TYR A 3 10.06 1.21 -7.56
CA TYR A 3 8.87 0.46 -7.94
C TYR A 3 8.78 -0.89 -7.24
N GLU A 4 9.92 -1.50 -6.98
CA GLU A 4 9.94 -2.78 -6.30
C GLU A 4 9.35 -2.68 -4.90
N LYS A 5 9.75 -1.64 -4.17
CA LYS A 5 9.24 -1.43 -2.82
C LYS A 5 7.75 -1.14 -2.83
N VAL A 6 7.32 -0.28 -3.76
CA VAL A 6 5.90 0.06 -3.89
C VAL A 6 5.10 -1.18 -4.24
N TYR A 7 5.63 -1.99 -5.16
CA TYR A 7 4.96 -3.23 -5.55
C TYR A 7 4.80 -4.16 -4.35
N HIS A 8 5.85 -4.33 -3.57
CA HIS A 8 5.78 -5.22 -2.40
C HIS A 8 4.75 -4.74 -1.39
N ILE A 9 4.72 -3.45 -1.13
CA ILE A 9 3.75 -2.90 -0.18
C ILE A 9 2.33 -3.16 -0.68
N ALA A 10 2.08 -2.86 -1.94
CA ALA A 10 0.74 -3.01 -2.51
C ALA A 10 0.33 -4.48 -2.57
N PHE A 11 1.25 -5.35 -2.98
CA PHE A 11 0.95 -6.77 -3.12
C PHE A 11 0.68 -7.39 -1.75
N ASN A 12 1.52 -7.08 -0.76
CA ASN A 12 1.33 -7.61 0.58
C ASN A 12 0.02 -7.13 1.18
N ALA A 13 -0.32 -5.87 0.96
CA ALA A 13 -1.57 -5.34 1.46
C ALA A 13 -2.77 -6.04 0.83
N ALA A 14 -2.69 -6.31 -0.47
CA ALA A 14 -3.75 -7.02 -1.16
C ALA A 14 -3.91 -8.43 -0.61
N THR A 15 -2.79 -9.13 -0.37
CA THR A 15 -2.82 -10.47 0.19
C THR A 15 -3.46 -10.47 1.58
N ASP A 16 -3.04 -9.53 2.41
CA ASP A 16 -3.60 -9.43 3.76
C ASP A 16 -5.08 -9.07 3.73
N ALA A 17 -5.47 -8.17 2.83
CA ALA A 17 -6.87 -7.78 2.71
C ALA A 17 -7.74 -8.98 2.32
N ILE A 18 -7.24 -9.80 1.40
CA ILE A 18 -7.98 -10.99 0.99
C ILE A 18 -8.19 -11.92 2.18
N ARG A 19 -7.16 -12.09 2.99
CA ARG A 19 -7.25 -12.93 4.18
C ARG A 19 -8.28 -12.41 5.16
N PHE A 20 -8.28 -11.10 5.38
CA PHE A 20 -9.24 -10.50 6.30
C PHE A 20 -10.67 -10.65 5.78
N ILE A 21 -10.86 -10.47 4.48
CA ILE A 21 -12.18 -10.62 3.88
C ILE A 21 -12.66 -12.05 4.03
N ASP A 22 -11.79 -13.02 3.80
CA ASP A 22 -12.13 -14.43 3.97
C ASP A 22 -12.53 -14.73 5.40
N ALA A 23 -11.91 -14.06 6.35
CA ALA A 23 -12.22 -14.24 7.77
C ALA A 23 -13.46 -13.44 8.20
N GLY A 24 -14.04 -12.67 7.29
CA GLY A 24 -15.21 -11.86 7.61
C GLY A 24 -14.85 -10.56 8.29
N ASP A 25 -13.61 -10.12 8.20
CA ASP A 25 -13.15 -8.89 8.84
C ASP A 25 -12.89 -7.81 7.81
N CYS A 26 -13.97 -7.27 7.26
CA CYS A 26 -13.86 -6.25 6.22
C CYS A 26 -13.24 -4.97 6.74
N ALA A 27 -13.45 -4.66 8.01
CA ALA A 27 -12.88 -3.45 8.59
C ALA A 27 -11.36 -3.51 8.58
N ALA A 28 -10.79 -4.65 8.96
CA ALA A 28 -9.34 -4.82 8.94
C ALA A 28 -8.80 -4.79 7.52
N ALA A 29 -9.53 -5.38 6.58
CA ALA A 29 -9.13 -5.35 5.18
C ALA A 29 -9.07 -3.92 4.66
N CYS A 30 -10.08 -3.14 4.96
CA CYS A 30 -10.15 -1.75 4.53
C CYS A 30 -8.98 -0.95 5.12
N GLU A 31 -8.73 -1.14 6.40
CA GLU A 31 -7.66 -0.44 7.10
C GLU A 31 -6.30 -0.78 6.49
N THR A 32 -6.11 -2.06 6.17
CA THR A 32 -4.86 -2.52 5.56
C THR A 32 -4.61 -1.83 4.22
N LEU A 33 -5.65 -1.74 3.40
CA LEU A 33 -5.52 -1.13 2.09
C LEU A 33 -5.29 0.37 2.18
N VAL A 34 -6.00 1.05 3.09
CA VAL A 34 -5.82 2.49 3.28
C VAL A 34 -4.40 2.78 3.73
N LYS A 35 -3.90 1.99 4.66
CA LYS A 35 -2.55 2.17 5.17
C LYS A 35 -1.52 1.99 4.07
N ALA A 36 -1.71 0.97 3.23
CA ALA A 36 -0.81 0.72 2.12
C ALA A 36 -0.83 1.87 1.12
N GLN A 37 -1.99 2.41 0.86
CA GLN A 37 -2.11 3.56 -0.04
C GLN A 37 -1.34 4.76 0.50
N GLN A 38 -1.46 5.01 1.79
CA GLN A 38 -0.76 6.12 2.41
C GLN A 38 0.75 5.94 2.31
N GLU A 39 1.23 4.72 2.55
CA GLU A 39 2.66 4.45 2.46
C GLU A 39 3.19 4.60 1.04
N THR A 40 2.46 4.08 0.07
CA THR A 40 2.91 4.17 -1.32
C THR A 40 2.85 5.60 -1.82
N GLU A 41 1.85 6.35 -1.39
CA GLU A 41 1.74 7.77 -1.75
C GLU A 41 2.92 8.56 -1.19
N GLU A 42 3.29 8.26 0.03
CA GLU A 42 4.42 8.94 0.67
C GLU A 42 5.71 8.69 -0.09
N ILE A 43 5.92 7.44 -0.49
CA ILE A 43 7.09 7.09 -1.27
C ILE A 43 7.09 7.81 -2.61
N TYR A 44 5.94 7.86 -3.25
CA TYR A 44 5.80 8.51 -4.54
C TYR A 44 6.05 10.01 -4.45
N ILE A 45 5.49 10.65 -3.42
CA ILE A 45 5.65 12.09 -3.24
C ILE A 45 7.11 12.43 -2.98
N ASN A 46 7.77 11.68 -2.10
CA ASN A 46 9.17 11.92 -1.80
C ASN A 46 10.03 11.77 -3.03
N THR A 47 9.75 10.75 -3.82
CA THR A 47 10.49 10.51 -5.06
C THR A 47 10.27 11.63 -6.06
N ALA A 48 9.04 12.12 -6.16
CA ALA A 48 8.70 13.20 -7.07
C ALA A 48 9.43 14.47 -6.68
N GLU A 49 9.56 14.72 -5.39
CA GLU A 49 10.32 15.88 -4.89
C GLU A 49 11.79 15.76 -5.25
N ASP A 50 12.33 14.56 -5.09
CA ASP A 50 13.73 14.32 -5.41
C ASP A 50 14.01 14.52 -6.88
N CYS A 51 13.08 14.11 -7.71
CA CYS A 51 13.22 14.27 -9.16
C CYS A 51 13.19 15.72 -9.56
N ALA A 52 12.50 16.54 -8.81
CA ALA A 52 12.52 17.99 -8.97
C ALA A 52 12.29 18.43 -10.41
N GLU A 53 11.38 17.88 -11.08
CA GLU A 53 11.06 18.18 -12.47
C GLU A 53 10.92 19.65 -12.76
#